data_f78ef8fbad9f8c812b11f6e97161b4e4
#
_entry.id   f78ef8fbad9f8c812b11f6e97161b4e4
#
_cell.length_a   1.000
_cell.length_b   1.000
_cell.length_c   1.000
_cell.angle_alpha   90.00
_cell.angle_beta   90.00
_cell.angle_gamma   90.00
#
_symmetry.space_group_name_H-M   'P 1'
#
loop_
_entity.id
_entity.type
_entity.pdbx_description
1 polymer ?
#
loop_
_entity_poly.entity_id
_entity_poly.type
_entity_poly.pdbx_seq_one_letter_code
_entity_poly.pdbx_strand_id
1 'polypeptide(L)'
;MLKVYPLYAAHGDALIVEAKTEEGLFKIVVDGGPSETAVAISERYLSLGHIDLLVLTHYDADHITGLIHFFKQLDGEKRIVDKVWANCASIVDYDDEVNVAAYEDAYVLSKQLEKLKQRGLIGEWNDNVIAGMPPVTIGPFCIDVLIPTKDIQMELLNHFRDYIEKEGLQDDPDLDEQVSFGRVQRDAALDFSELATKFRPTTTSFMNKTSIALRIQAEGKTILLLGDAEAKMITDSIAALGATEENPMNVDLIKMSHHGSKANINKLLFELTNCS
;
A
#
# COMPACT_ATOMS: atom_id res chain seq x y z
N MET A 1 16.07 -6.08 17.22
CA MET A 1 16.57 -6.53 15.89
C MET A 1 15.49 -6.29 14.87
N LEU A 2 15.76 -5.43 13.88
CA LEU A 2 14.88 -5.08 12.76
C LEU A 2 14.97 -6.15 11.66
N LYS A 3 13.83 -6.57 11.12
CA LYS A 3 13.73 -7.55 10.03
C LYS A 3 12.66 -7.12 9.03
N VAL A 4 12.91 -7.37 7.76
CA VAL A 4 11.95 -7.18 6.68
C VAL A 4 11.76 -8.52 5.98
N TYR A 5 10.52 -8.95 5.83
CA TYR A 5 10.14 -10.19 5.16
C TYR A 5 9.28 -9.84 3.94
N PRO A 6 9.85 -9.81 2.73
CA PRO A 6 9.05 -9.84 1.52
C PRO A 6 8.39 -11.22 1.42
N LEU A 7 7.08 -11.25 1.23
CA LEU A 7 6.34 -12.48 0.99
C LEU A 7 6.27 -12.74 -0.52
N TYR A 8 6.05 -13.99 -0.89
CA TYR A 8 5.78 -14.29 -2.30
C TYR A 8 4.39 -13.79 -2.68
N ALA A 9 4.36 -12.69 -3.42
CA ALA A 9 3.15 -12.02 -3.90
C ALA A 9 3.06 -11.99 -5.44
N ALA A 10 3.67 -12.96 -6.12
CA ALA A 10 3.72 -13.04 -7.59
C ALA A 10 4.16 -11.69 -8.23
N HIS A 11 3.22 -10.97 -8.87
CA HIS A 11 3.48 -9.66 -9.47
C HIS A 11 3.10 -8.48 -8.57
N GLY A 12 2.57 -8.74 -7.38
CA GLY A 12 2.15 -7.72 -6.41
C GLY A 12 3.12 -7.55 -5.24
N ASP A 13 2.64 -6.90 -4.18
CA ASP A 13 3.40 -6.65 -2.96
C ASP A 13 2.72 -7.23 -1.73
N ALA A 14 3.53 -7.81 -0.85
CA ALA A 14 3.15 -8.15 0.52
C ALA A 14 4.41 -8.19 1.39
N LEU A 15 4.46 -7.39 2.45
CA LEU A 15 5.65 -7.20 3.27
C LEU A 15 5.31 -7.28 4.76
N ILE A 16 6.22 -7.81 5.56
CA ILE A 16 6.18 -7.72 7.02
C ILE A 16 7.47 -7.06 7.49
N VAL A 17 7.35 -6.01 8.30
CA VAL A 17 8.47 -5.38 9.01
C VAL A 17 8.32 -5.67 10.48
N GLU A 18 9.34 -6.28 11.09
CA GLU A 18 9.35 -6.64 12.50
C GLU A 18 10.51 -5.96 13.23
N ALA A 19 10.25 -5.44 14.42
CA ALA A 19 11.29 -5.01 15.33
C ALA A 19 11.05 -5.57 16.74
N LYS A 20 12.09 -6.18 17.33
CA LYS A 20 12.03 -6.75 18.67
C LYS A 20 12.75 -5.86 19.65
N THR A 21 12.04 -5.43 20.70
CA THR A 21 12.56 -4.68 21.85
C THR A 21 12.40 -5.49 23.14
N GLU A 22 12.76 -4.89 24.26
CA GLU A 22 12.46 -5.47 25.60
C GLU A 22 10.96 -5.47 25.90
N GLU A 23 10.19 -4.53 25.33
CA GLU A 23 8.75 -4.41 25.49
C GLU A 23 7.96 -5.44 24.67
N GLY A 24 8.57 -6.01 23.62
CA GLY A 24 7.92 -7.01 22.78
C GLY A 24 8.36 -7.03 21.34
N LEU A 25 7.56 -7.71 20.52
CA LEU A 25 7.73 -7.79 19.08
C LEU A 25 6.66 -6.93 18.40
N PHE A 26 7.09 -5.88 17.72
CA PHE A 26 6.24 -4.95 16.97
C PHE A 26 6.25 -5.32 15.48
N LYS A 27 5.10 -5.20 14.83
CA LYS A 27 4.90 -5.67 13.45
C LYS A 27 4.12 -4.66 12.63
N ILE A 28 4.69 -4.34 11.47
CA ILE A 28 4.02 -3.58 10.41
C ILE A 28 3.80 -4.53 9.24
N VAL A 29 2.61 -4.52 8.68
CA VAL A 29 2.24 -5.26 7.47
C VAL A 29 1.92 -4.28 6.38
N VAL A 30 2.41 -4.50 5.17
CA VAL A 30 2.17 -3.63 4.02
C VAL A 30 1.70 -4.47 2.84
N ASP A 31 0.52 -4.15 2.33
CA ASP A 31 -0.18 -4.80 1.21
C ASP A 31 -0.51 -6.28 1.43
N GLY A 32 -1.27 -6.86 0.55
CA GLY A 32 -1.78 -8.22 0.65
C GLY A 32 -1.53 -9.10 -0.57
N GLY A 33 -0.94 -8.54 -1.62
CA GLY A 33 -0.72 -9.28 -2.87
C GLY A 33 -1.99 -9.56 -3.66
N PRO A 34 -1.84 -10.21 -4.83
CA PRO A 34 -2.92 -10.56 -5.75
C PRO A 34 -3.72 -11.78 -5.29
N SER A 35 -4.82 -12.05 -6.00
CA SER A 35 -5.74 -13.15 -5.73
C SER A 35 -5.07 -14.53 -5.70
N GLU A 36 -4.08 -14.77 -6.54
CA GLU A 36 -3.39 -16.07 -6.64
C GLU A 36 -2.56 -16.41 -5.41
N THR A 37 -2.15 -15.41 -4.62
CA THR A 37 -1.37 -15.57 -3.38
C THR A 37 -2.15 -15.19 -2.12
N ALA A 38 -3.37 -14.67 -2.27
CA ALA A 38 -4.19 -14.11 -1.19
C ALA A 38 -4.38 -15.06 0.00
N VAL A 39 -4.63 -16.35 -0.26
CA VAL A 39 -4.82 -17.37 0.80
C VAL A 39 -3.54 -17.52 1.62
N ALA A 40 -2.40 -17.75 0.97
CA ALA A 40 -1.13 -17.99 1.66
C ALA A 40 -0.65 -16.74 2.44
N ILE A 41 -0.83 -15.54 1.87
CA ILE A 41 -0.49 -14.28 2.52
C ILE A 41 -1.40 -14.05 3.73
N SER A 42 -2.70 -14.25 3.58
CA SER A 42 -3.68 -14.11 4.65
C SER A 42 -3.39 -15.07 5.82
N GLU A 43 -3.12 -16.34 5.55
CA GLU A 43 -2.70 -17.32 6.57
C GLU A 43 -1.42 -16.88 7.27
N ARG A 44 -0.46 -16.34 6.53
CA ARG A 44 0.78 -15.80 7.12
C ARG A 44 0.50 -14.62 8.05
N TYR A 45 -0.39 -13.69 7.67
CA TYR A 45 -0.78 -12.56 8.51
C TYR A 45 -1.53 -12.99 9.76
N LEU A 46 -2.48 -13.94 9.64
CA LEU A 46 -3.17 -14.52 10.78
C LEU A 46 -2.18 -15.20 11.76
N SER A 47 -1.15 -15.87 11.25
CA SER A 47 -0.12 -16.51 12.06
C SER A 47 0.72 -15.54 12.91
N LEU A 48 0.71 -14.24 12.59
CA LEU A 48 1.36 -13.21 13.39
C LEU A 48 0.70 -13.00 14.76
N GLY A 49 -0.60 -13.34 14.88
CA GLY A 49 -1.40 -13.24 16.10
C GLY A 49 -1.74 -11.82 16.51
N HIS A 50 -0.89 -10.85 16.19
CA HIS A 50 -1.08 -9.42 16.43
C HIS A 50 -0.29 -8.60 15.40
N ILE A 51 -0.87 -7.47 14.94
CA ILE A 51 -0.31 -6.53 14.00
C ILE A 51 -0.50 -5.12 14.56
N ASP A 52 0.58 -4.38 14.75
CA ASP A 52 0.54 -3.02 15.32
C ASP A 52 0.08 -1.99 14.27
N LEU A 53 0.51 -2.17 13.02
CA LEU A 53 0.08 -1.36 11.88
C LEU A 53 -0.06 -2.21 10.63
N LEU A 54 -1.21 -2.09 9.96
CA LEU A 54 -1.43 -2.61 8.62
C LEU A 54 -1.61 -1.43 7.66
N VAL A 55 -0.88 -1.44 6.55
CA VAL A 55 -0.92 -0.40 5.51
C VAL A 55 -1.36 -1.02 4.20
N LEU A 56 -2.40 -0.46 3.58
CA LEU A 56 -2.69 -0.63 2.16
C LEU A 56 -2.11 0.56 1.42
N THR A 57 -1.18 0.33 0.49
CA THR A 57 -0.53 1.42 -0.24
C THR A 57 -1.51 2.08 -1.23
N HIS A 58 -2.19 1.29 -2.03
CA HIS A 58 -3.21 1.73 -3.01
C HIS A 58 -4.11 0.56 -3.43
N TYR A 59 -5.09 0.82 -4.32
CA TYR A 59 -6.20 -0.14 -4.56
C TYR A 59 -5.98 -1.11 -5.71
N ASP A 60 -4.85 -1.11 -6.38
CA ASP A 60 -4.63 -2.09 -7.46
C ASP A 60 -4.72 -3.51 -6.90
N ALA A 61 -5.33 -4.39 -7.70
CA ALA A 61 -5.72 -5.75 -7.26
C ALA A 61 -4.54 -6.59 -6.73
N ASP A 62 -3.34 -6.30 -7.20
CA ASP A 62 -2.11 -6.97 -6.78
C ASP A 62 -1.53 -6.45 -5.44
N HIS A 63 -2.23 -5.50 -4.79
CA HIS A 63 -1.95 -4.99 -3.44
C HIS A 63 -3.11 -5.24 -2.47
N ILE A 64 -4.37 -5.00 -2.90
CA ILE A 64 -5.55 -5.00 -2.03
C ILE A 64 -6.17 -6.38 -1.81
N THR A 65 -6.14 -7.28 -2.83
CA THR A 65 -6.98 -8.49 -2.83
C THR A 65 -6.70 -9.42 -1.64
N GLY A 66 -5.43 -9.62 -1.30
CA GLY A 66 -5.07 -10.43 -0.14
C GLY A 66 -5.48 -9.82 1.20
N LEU A 67 -5.57 -8.47 1.30
CA LEU A 67 -6.08 -7.82 2.50
C LEU A 67 -7.59 -8.01 2.64
N ILE A 68 -8.36 -7.91 1.56
CA ILE A 68 -9.79 -8.24 1.58
C ILE A 68 -9.98 -9.68 2.07
N HIS A 69 -9.16 -10.62 1.56
CA HIS A 69 -9.21 -12.00 1.99
C HIS A 69 -8.82 -12.18 3.47
N PHE A 70 -7.79 -11.48 3.93
CA PHE A 70 -7.36 -11.47 5.33
C PHE A 70 -8.46 -10.95 6.27
N PHE A 71 -9.04 -9.79 5.96
CA PHE A 71 -10.08 -9.19 6.78
C PHE A 71 -11.36 -10.03 6.84
N LYS A 72 -11.71 -10.74 5.76
CA LYS A 72 -12.84 -11.70 5.76
C LYS A 72 -12.65 -12.85 6.76
N GLN A 73 -11.43 -13.22 7.07
CA GLN A 73 -11.12 -14.30 8.00
C GLN A 73 -11.05 -13.84 9.46
N LEU A 74 -11.10 -12.52 9.73
CA LEU A 74 -11.09 -12.02 11.10
C LEU A 74 -12.42 -12.32 11.78
N ASP A 75 -12.41 -13.35 12.59
CA ASP A 75 -13.52 -13.78 13.41
C ASP A 75 -13.13 -13.85 14.89
N GLY A 76 -14.09 -13.92 15.79
CA GLY A 76 -13.86 -13.99 17.22
C GLY A 76 -14.02 -12.65 17.92
N GLU A 77 -13.42 -12.53 19.12
CA GLU A 77 -13.59 -11.39 20.02
C GLU A 77 -12.29 -10.60 20.25
N LYS A 78 -11.16 -11.14 19.75
CA LYS A 78 -9.84 -10.54 20.02
C LYS A 78 -9.43 -9.62 18.88
N ARG A 79 -9.04 -8.39 19.25
CA ARG A 79 -8.38 -7.46 18.32
C ARG A 79 -7.08 -8.07 17.81
N ILE A 80 -6.93 -8.07 16.47
CA ILE A 80 -5.74 -8.59 15.78
C ILE A 80 -4.90 -7.46 15.19
N VAL A 81 -5.54 -6.36 14.76
CA VAL A 81 -4.87 -5.21 14.16
C VAL A 81 -5.15 -3.96 14.99
N ASP A 82 -4.12 -3.27 15.47
CA ASP A 82 -4.31 -2.05 16.25
C ASP A 82 -4.60 -0.84 15.36
N LYS A 83 -3.85 -0.67 14.27
CA LYS A 83 -4.01 0.44 13.35
C LYS A 83 -4.05 -0.03 11.91
N VAL A 84 -4.98 0.54 11.15
CA VAL A 84 -5.06 0.36 9.70
C VAL A 84 -4.87 1.72 9.03
N TRP A 85 -3.94 1.80 8.10
CA TRP A 85 -3.73 2.93 7.21
C TRP A 85 -4.17 2.52 5.81
N ALA A 86 -5.30 3.02 5.39
CA ALA A 86 -5.86 2.74 4.08
C ALA A 86 -6.72 3.93 3.65
N ASN A 87 -6.26 4.66 2.66
CA ASN A 87 -6.96 5.80 2.09
C ASN A 87 -8.21 5.35 1.29
N CYS A 88 -8.92 4.37 1.81
CA CYS A 88 -10.14 3.82 1.23
C CYS A 88 -11.28 4.83 1.37
N ALA A 89 -11.15 5.87 0.66
CA ALA A 89 -12.30 6.67 0.36
C ALA A 89 -12.46 6.54 -1.14
N SER A 90 -13.55 6.31 -1.47
CA SER A 90 -14.21 5.97 -2.66
C SER A 90 -14.05 6.88 -3.86
N ILE A 91 -13.90 6.39 -5.09
CA ILE A 91 -13.64 7.21 -6.19
C ILE A 91 -13.84 6.78 -7.60
N VAL A 92 -14.11 7.65 -8.55
CA VAL A 92 -13.87 7.47 -10.00
C VAL A 92 -13.66 8.78 -10.74
N ASP A 93 -12.78 8.82 -11.72
CA ASP A 93 -12.83 9.77 -12.81
C ASP A 93 -12.72 9.11 -14.21
N TYR A 94 -13.17 9.81 -15.26
CA TYR A 94 -13.86 9.25 -16.41
C TYR A 94 -13.06 9.16 -17.71
N ASP A 95 -11.84 9.63 -17.79
CA ASP A 95 -11.19 9.86 -19.09
C ASP A 95 -10.00 8.94 -19.40
N ASP A 96 -9.56 8.09 -18.48
CA ASP A 96 -8.64 7.00 -18.77
C ASP A 96 -9.35 5.67 -18.56
N GLU A 97 -8.88 4.58 -19.16
CA GLU A 97 -9.31 3.20 -18.92
C GLU A 97 -9.08 2.85 -17.44
N VAL A 98 -9.84 3.49 -16.56
CA VAL A 98 -9.71 3.33 -15.11
C VAL A 98 -10.25 1.96 -14.75
N ASN A 99 -9.47 1.23 -13.99
CA ASN A 99 -9.79 -0.09 -13.49
C ASN A 99 -10.97 0.01 -12.50
N VAL A 100 -12.20 -0.04 -13.01
CA VAL A 100 -13.44 0.00 -12.21
C VAL A 100 -13.43 -1.03 -11.09
N ALA A 101 -12.78 -2.19 -11.31
CA ALA A 101 -12.64 -3.23 -10.32
C ALA A 101 -11.80 -2.79 -9.08
N ALA A 102 -10.84 -1.90 -9.23
CA ALA A 102 -10.05 -1.41 -8.09
C ALA A 102 -10.90 -0.60 -7.11
N TYR A 103 -11.93 0.08 -7.59
CA TYR A 103 -12.84 0.84 -6.75
C TYR A 103 -13.91 0.00 -6.08
N GLU A 104 -14.38 -1.04 -6.76
CA GLU A 104 -15.25 -2.04 -6.16
C GLU A 104 -14.54 -2.72 -4.99
N ASP A 105 -13.30 -3.14 -5.18
CA ASP A 105 -12.47 -3.74 -4.13
C ASP A 105 -12.22 -2.77 -2.97
N ALA A 106 -11.94 -1.50 -3.26
CA ALA A 106 -11.77 -0.46 -2.23
C ALA A 106 -13.05 -0.21 -1.42
N TYR A 107 -14.22 -0.23 -2.08
CA TYR A 107 -15.51 -0.11 -1.40
C TYR A 107 -15.79 -1.33 -0.51
N VAL A 108 -15.58 -2.54 -1.01
CA VAL A 108 -15.71 -3.77 -0.22
C VAL A 108 -14.79 -3.73 0.99
N LEU A 109 -13.53 -3.33 0.82
CA LEU A 109 -12.59 -3.20 1.93
C LEU A 109 -13.06 -2.16 2.96
N SER A 110 -13.54 -0.99 2.52
CA SER A 110 -14.00 0.06 3.44
C SER A 110 -15.17 -0.43 4.30
N LYS A 111 -16.14 -1.14 3.72
CA LYS A 111 -17.25 -1.74 4.47
C LYS A 111 -16.79 -2.83 5.45
N GLN A 112 -15.82 -3.64 5.05
CA GLN A 112 -15.22 -4.62 5.97
C GLN A 112 -14.53 -3.92 7.15
N LEU A 113 -13.74 -2.87 6.90
CA LEU A 113 -13.04 -2.12 7.94
C LEU A 113 -14.02 -1.45 8.91
N GLU A 114 -15.09 -0.83 8.42
CA GLU A 114 -16.15 -0.27 9.27
C GLU A 114 -16.76 -1.33 10.19
N LYS A 115 -17.16 -2.47 9.64
CA LYS A 115 -17.75 -3.61 10.37
C LYS A 115 -16.78 -4.19 11.41
N LEU A 116 -15.53 -4.39 11.04
CA LEU A 116 -14.50 -4.91 11.95
C LEU A 116 -14.16 -3.94 13.07
N LYS A 117 -14.13 -2.63 12.77
CA LYS A 117 -13.94 -1.58 13.77
C LYS A 117 -15.09 -1.54 14.76
N GLN A 118 -16.35 -1.62 14.29
CA GLN A 118 -17.53 -1.69 15.16
C GLN A 118 -17.51 -2.92 16.08
N ARG A 119 -16.99 -4.05 15.59
CA ARG A 119 -16.81 -5.29 16.38
C ARG A 119 -15.58 -5.26 17.29
N GLY A 120 -14.72 -4.25 17.18
CA GLY A 120 -13.48 -4.14 17.96
C GLY A 120 -12.36 -5.08 17.54
N LEU A 121 -12.46 -5.71 16.37
CA LEU A 121 -11.45 -6.63 15.81
C LEU A 121 -10.26 -5.89 15.20
N ILE A 122 -10.48 -4.66 14.75
CA ILE A 122 -9.44 -3.67 14.45
C ILE A 122 -9.60 -2.47 15.37
N GLY A 123 -8.51 -1.74 15.61
CA GLY A 123 -8.53 -0.53 16.43
C GLY A 123 -8.84 0.71 15.62
N GLU A 124 -7.83 1.53 15.39
CA GLU A 124 -7.94 2.76 14.61
C GLU A 124 -7.86 2.47 13.12
N TRP A 125 -8.76 3.06 12.34
CA TRP A 125 -8.61 3.15 10.88
C TRP A 125 -8.43 4.61 10.48
N ASN A 126 -7.29 4.92 9.84
CA ASN A 126 -6.99 6.22 9.26
C ASN A 126 -7.13 6.12 7.72
N ASP A 127 -8.08 6.85 7.18
CA ASP A 127 -8.40 6.97 5.75
C ASP A 127 -7.84 8.26 5.11
N ASN A 128 -7.03 9.01 5.87
CA ASN A 128 -6.42 10.26 5.43
C ASN A 128 -4.92 10.28 5.73
N VAL A 129 -4.21 9.28 5.20
CA VAL A 129 -2.75 9.15 5.34
C VAL A 129 -2.08 9.92 4.22
N ILE A 130 -1.43 11.04 4.55
CA ILE A 130 -0.87 11.99 3.58
C ILE A 130 0.53 12.46 3.97
N ALA A 131 1.30 12.88 3.00
CA ALA A 131 2.58 13.56 3.21
C ALA A 131 2.40 14.84 4.03
N GLY A 132 3.37 15.11 4.91
CA GLY A 132 3.35 16.28 5.80
C GLY A 132 2.56 16.08 7.10
N MET A 133 1.93 14.93 7.32
CA MET A 133 1.46 14.58 8.65
C MET A 133 2.65 14.39 9.61
N PRO A 134 2.48 14.65 10.93
CA PRO A 134 3.54 14.40 11.89
C PRO A 134 4.01 12.95 11.85
N PRO A 135 5.31 12.68 12.06
CA PRO A 135 5.82 11.32 12.16
C PRO A 135 5.05 10.51 13.22
N VAL A 136 4.70 9.29 12.88
CA VAL A 136 3.94 8.40 13.80
C VAL A 136 4.89 7.40 14.43
N THR A 137 4.83 7.32 15.76
CA THR A 137 5.61 6.33 16.53
C THR A 137 4.76 5.11 16.85
N ILE A 138 5.26 3.92 16.52
CA ILE A 138 4.64 2.63 16.85
C ILE A 138 5.75 1.73 17.42
N GLY A 139 5.75 1.57 18.73
CA GLY A 139 6.85 0.90 19.42
C GLY A 139 8.21 1.52 19.02
N PRO A 140 9.15 0.74 18.49
CA PRO A 140 10.46 1.26 18.05
C PRO A 140 10.44 1.96 16.69
N PHE A 141 9.32 1.93 15.96
CA PHE A 141 9.23 2.52 14.64
C PHE A 141 8.87 4.00 14.71
N CYS A 142 9.64 4.84 14.00
CA CYS A 142 9.27 6.20 13.64
C CYS A 142 8.97 6.22 12.14
N ILE A 143 7.75 6.60 11.78
CA ILE A 143 7.21 6.44 10.42
C ILE A 143 6.84 7.80 9.88
N ASP A 144 7.44 8.18 8.75
CA ASP A 144 7.05 9.34 7.95
C ASP A 144 6.30 8.88 6.70
N VAL A 145 5.24 9.59 6.39
CA VAL A 145 4.50 9.41 5.14
C VAL A 145 5.08 10.36 4.09
N LEU A 146 5.60 9.79 3.01
CA LEU A 146 6.23 10.53 1.92
C LEU A 146 5.20 10.94 0.86
N ILE A 147 4.24 10.08 0.57
CA ILE A 147 3.20 10.16 -0.47
C ILE A 147 1.96 9.46 0.09
N PRO A 148 0.73 9.84 -0.36
CA PRO A 148 0.38 10.87 -1.33
C PRO A 148 0.40 12.28 -0.74
N THR A 149 0.39 13.30 -1.62
CA THR A 149 0.16 14.68 -1.19
C THR A 149 -1.32 14.90 -0.85
N LYS A 150 -1.61 15.98 -0.11
CA LYS A 150 -2.99 16.34 0.22
C LYS A 150 -3.86 16.54 -1.01
N ASP A 151 -3.32 17.14 -2.08
CA ASP A 151 -4.09 17.42 -3.30
C ASP A 151 -4.47 16.13 -4.01
N ILE A 152 -3.54 15.18 -4.13
CA ILE A 152 -3.82 13.85 -4.69
C ILE A 152 -4.83 13.09 -3.84
N GLN A 153 -4.72 13.16 -2.52
CA GLN A 153 -5.70 12.53 -1.63
C GLN A 153 -7.09 13.16 -1.78
N MET A 154 -7.18 14.48 -1.93
CA MET A 154 -8.46 15.14 -2.17
C MET A 154 -9.07 14.77 -3.53
N GLU A 155 -8.25 14.68 -4.57
CA GLU A 155 -8.66 14.20 -5.88
C GLU A 155 -9.16 12.75 -5.78
N LEU A 156 -8.40 11.88 -5.11
CA LEU A 156 -8.81 10.53 -4.78
C LEU A 156 -10.18 10.51 -4.12
N LEU A 157 -10.44 11.29 -3.08
CA LEU A 157 -11.71 11.36 -2.36
C LEU A 157 -12.88 11.85 -3.22
N ASN A 158 -12.65 12.82 -4.10
CA ASN A 158 -13.71 13.32 -4.99
C ASN A 158 -14.15 12.25 -5.97
N HIS A 159 -13.19 11.62 -6.60
CA HIS A 159 -13.46 10.55 -7.52
C HIS A 159 -14.26 9.44 -6.85
N PHE A 160 -13.99 9.02 -5.66
CA PHE A 160 -14.73 7.96 -5.00
C PHE A 160 -16.19 8.32 -4.67
N ARG A 161 -16.48 9.53 -4.26
CA ARG A 161 -17.86 9.96 -4.06
C ARG A 161 -18.67 9.83 -5.35
N ASP A 162 -18.08 10.26 -6.47
CA ASP A 162 -18.71 10.20 -7.77
C ASP A 162 -19.04 8.75 -8.17
N TYR A 163 -18.14 7.80 -7.83
CA TYR A 163 -18.39 6.36 -8.04
C TYR A 163 -19.58 5.85 -7.21
N ILE A 164 -19.60 6.11 -5.91
CA ILE A 164 -20.70 5.68 -5.05
C ILE A 164 -22.03 6.25 -5.53
N GLU A 165 -22.06 7.54 -5.88
CA GLU A 165 -23.29 8.19 -6.38
C GLU A 165 -23.76 7.55 -7.68
N LYS A 166 -22.83 7.27 -8.60
CA LYS A 166 -23.15 6.69 -9.91
C LYS A 166 -23.64 5.25 -9.82
N GLU A 167 -22.98 4.43 -9.03
CA GLU A 167 -23.34 3.00 -8.89
C GLU A 167 -24.48 2.80 -7.88
N GLY A 168 -24.94 3.87 -7.20
CA GLY A 168 -26.05 3.79 -6.23
C GLY A 168 -25.70 2.96 -4.98
N LEU A 169 -24.43 2.86 -4.62
CA LEU A 169 -23.93 1.97 -3.58
C LEU A 169 -24.13 2.46 -2.14
N GLN A 170 -24.83 3.59 -1.96
CA GLN A 170 -24.96 4.24 -0.64
C GLN A 170 -25.64 3.37 0.43
N ASP A 171 -26.49 2.41 0.04
CA ASP A 171 -27.36 1.65 0.96
C ASP A 171 -27.47 0.14 0.64
N ASP A 172 -26.53 -0.46 -0.07
CA ASP A 172 -26.62 -1.90 -0.41
C ASP A 172 -25.99 -2.78 0.69
N PRO A 173 -26.80 -3.51 1.49
CA PRO A 173 -26.30 -4.41 2.53
C PRO A 173 -25.74 -5.74 2.00
N ASP A 174 -25.97 -6.09 0.73
CA ASP A 174 -25.69 -7.44 0.18
C ASP A 174 -24.38 -7.52 -0.63
N LEU A 175 -23.61 -6.41 -0.75
CA LEU A 175 -22.34 -6.38 -1.50
C LEU A 175 -21.22 -7.25 -0.92
N ASP A 176 -21.37 -7.73 0.31
CA ASP A 176 -20.39 -8.60 0.99
C ASP A 176 -20.16 -9.96 0.27
N GLU A 177 -21.04 -10.38 -0.67
CA GLU A 177 -20.98 -11.69 -1.33
C GLU A 177 -20.42 -11.68 -2.77
N GLN A 178 -20.29 -10.51 -3.41
CA GLN A 178 -19.95 -10.43 -4.84
C GLN A 178 -18.56 -9.86 -5.11
N VAL A 179 -17.52 -10.40 -4.51
CA VAL A 179 -16.15 -10.06 -4.93
C VAL A 179 -15.83 -10.84 -6.21
N SER A 180 -15.89 -10.17 -7.34
CA SER A 180 -15.37 -10.73 -8.58
C SER A 180 -13.85 -10.55 -8.56
N PHE A 181 -13.11 -11.62 -8.31
CA PHE A 181 -11.67 -11.63 -8.50
C PHE A 181 -11.35 -11.36 -9.96
N GLY A 182 -10.83 -10.17 -10.27
CA GLY A 182 -10.46 -9.78 -11.62
C GLY A 182 -9.64 -10.86 -12.29
N ARG A 183 -9.98 -11.23 -13.53
CA ARG A 183 -9.19 -12.17 -14.33
C ARG A 183 -7.87 -11.51 -14.68
N VAL A 184 -6.80 -11.95 -14.05
CA VAL A 184 -5.43 -11.61 -14.45
C VAL A 184 -5.27 -12.07 -15.91
N GLN A 185 -5.13 -11.12 -16.84
CA GLN A 185 -4.57 -11.43 -18.14
C GLN A 185 -3.11 -11.86 -17.93
N ARG A 186 -2.86 -13.14 -18.01
CA ARG A 186 -1.49 -13.65 -18.06
C ARG A 186 -0.87 -13.16 -19.36
N ASP A 187 0.13 -12.30 -19.26
CA ASP A 187 1.09 -12.08 -20.32
C ASP A 187 1.90 -13.38 -20.48
N ALA A 188 1.31 -14.32 -21.20
CA ALA A 188 1.92 -15.60 -21.45
C ALA A 188 3.17 -15.39 -22.31
N ALA A 189 4.33 -15.67 -21.72
CA ALA A 189 5.60 -15.97 -22.40
C ALA A 189 6.01 -14.97 -23.51
N LEU A 190 6.27 -13.72 -23.14
CA LEU A 190 7.06 -12.83 -23.98
C LEU A 190 8.54 -13.02 -23.68
N ASP A 191 9.37 -13.20 -24.73
CA ASP A 191 10.81 -13.26 -24.61
C ASP A 191 11.34 -11.96 -23.97
N PHE A 192 12.27 -12.07 -23.01
CA PHE A 192 12.90 -10.94 -22.31
C PHE A 192 13.52 -9.92 -23.28
N SER A 193 14.02 -10.36 -24.44
CA SER A 193 14.56 -9.48 -25.46
C SER A 193 13.49 -8.62 -26.16
N GLU A 194 12.28 -9.14 -26.35
CA GLU A 194 11.14 -8.37 -26.86
C GLU A 194 10.60 -7.37 -25.83
N LEU A 195 10.55 -7.74 -24.56
CA LEU A 195 10.14 -6.84 -23.47
C LEU A 195 11.10 -5.66 -23.31
N ALA A 196 12.40 -5.86 -23.51
CA ALA A 196 13.40 -4.80 -23.40
C ALA A 196 13.30 -3.75 -24.50
N THR A 197 12.73 -4.09 -25.67
CA THR A 197 12.59 -3.21 -26.83
C THR A 197 11.24 -2.49 -26.91
N LYS A 198 10.21 -2.96 -26.18
CA LYS A 198 8.91 -2.31 -26.16
C LYS A 198 8.99 -0.95 -25.48
N PHE A 199 8.62 0.10 -26.21
CA PHE A 199 8.38 1.42 -25.63
C PHE A 199 7.22 1.29 -24.64
N ARG A 200 7.48 1.53 -23.34
CA ARG A 200 6.44 1.66 -22.33
C ARG A 200 6.23 3.13 -22.04
N PRO A 201 4.97 3.59 -21.96
CA PRO A 201 4.70 4.97 -21.58
C PRO A 201 5.37 5.28 -20.24
N THR A 202 5.93 6.47 -20.12
CA THR A 202 6.56 6.96 -18.87
C THR A 202 5.54 7.54 -17.88
N THR A 203 4.26 7.51 -18.24
CA THR A 203 3.17 8.02 -17.40
C THR A 203 2.72 6.93 -16.41
N THR A 204 2.72 7.30 -15.16
CA THR A 204 2.19 6.48 -14.05
C THR A 204 0.68 6.64 -13.99
N SER A 205 -0.06 5.56 -13.70
CA SER A 205 -1.51 5.64 -13.48
C SER A 205 -1.85 6.58 -12.32
N PHE A 206 -3.06 7.13 -12.31
CA PHE A 206 -3.50 7.94 -11.17
C PHE A 206 -3.47 7.11 -9.87
N MET A 207 -3.89 5.86 -9.92
CA MET A 207 -3.89 4.96 -8.78
C MET A 207 -2.49 4.79 -8.17
N ASN A 208 -1.45 4.62 -8.97
CA ASN A 208 -0.07 4.55 -8.48
C ASN A 208 0.37 5.85 -7.76
N LYS A 209 -0.11 7.03 -8.22
CA LYS A 209 0.17 8.31 -7.54
C LYS A 209 -0.44 8.40 -6.14
N THR A 210 -1.48 7.63 -5.87
CA THR A 210 -2.14 7.58 -4.55
C THR A 210 -1.45 6.64 -3.56
N SER A 211 -0.40 5.91 -3.98
CA SER A 211 0.34 4.98 -3.13
C SER A 211 0.82 5.67 -1.85
N ILE A 212 0.56 5.05 -0.70
CA ILE A 212 1.20 5.43 0.55
C ILE A 212 2.65 4.96 0.53
N ALA A 213 3.58 5.89 0.35
CA ALA A 213 5.01 5.62 0.46
C ALA A 213 5.52 6.03 1.84
N LEU A 214 6.37 5.20 2.44
CA LEU A 214 6.82 5.34 3.82
C LEU A 214 8.34 5.42 3.93
N ARG A 215 8.82 6.27 4.85
CA ARG A 215 10.12 6.13 5.49
C ARG A 215 9.91 5.56 6.89
N ILE A 216 10.51 4.41 7.17
CA ILE A 216 10.44 3.77 8.48
C ILE A 216 11.83 3.78 9.09
N GLN A 217 11.97 4.33 10.29
CA GLN A 217 13.20 4.36 11.04
C GLN A 217 13.04 3.54 12.33
N ALA A 218 13.98 2.63 12.57
CA ALA A 218 14.04 1.83 13.79
C ALA A 218 15.46 1.33 14.04
N GLU A 219 15.91 1.29 15.29
CA GLU A 219 17.22 0.76 15.67
C GLU A 219 18.41 1.39 14.91
N GLY A 220 18.32 2.68 14.56
CA GLY A 220 19.31 3.38 13.76
C GLY A 220 19.35 3.00 12.28
N LYS A 221 18.37 2.26 11.80
CA LYS A 221 18.18 1.85 10.41
C LYS A 221 17.05 2.63 9.76
N THR A 222 17.18 2.87 8.46
CA THR A 222 16.17 3.54 7.63
C THR A 222 15.72 2.62 6.49
N ILE A 223 14.41 2.46 6.36
CA ILE A 223 13.77 1.67 5.30
C ILE A 223 12.87 2.60 4.50
N LEU A 224 12.92 2.52 3.18
CA LEU A 224 11.96 3.16 2.28
C LEU A 224 11.06 2.08 1.64
N LEU A 225 9.75 2.22 1.84
CA LEU A 225 8.72 1.41 1.18
C LEU A 225 7.94 2.34 0.26
N LEU A 226 8.12 2.19 -1.05
CA LEU A 226 7.70 3.19 -2.03
C LEU A 226 6.36 2.88 -2.70
N GLY A 227 5.70 1.75 -2.34
CA GLY A 227 4.50 1.29 -3.02
C GLY A 227 4.69 1.27 -4.54
N ASP A 228 3.76 1.85 -5.28
CA ASP A 228 3.85 2.03 -6.73
C ASP A 228 3.94 3.50 -7.15
N ALA A 229 4.38 4.35 -6.22
CA ALA A 229 4.43 5.79 -6.36
C ALA A 229 5.25 6.28 -7.57
N GLU A 230 4.89 7.44 -8.10
CA GLU A 230 5.59 8.08 -9.22
C GLU A 230 7.00 8.54 -8.81
N ALA A 231 7.99 8.28 -9.66
CA ALA A 231 9.41 8.60 -9.42
C ALA A 231 9.66 10.06 -8.99
N LYS A 232 8.99 11.01 -9.65
CA LYS A 232 9.14 12.42 -9.32
C LYS A 232 8.62 12.76 -7.92
N MET A 233 7.47 12.23 -7.55
CA MET A 233 6.89 12.45 -6.21
C MET A 233 7.79 11.90 -5.12
N ILE A 234 8.38 10.73 -5.34
CA ILE A 234 9.33 10.12 -4.40
C ILE A 234 10.54 11.03 -4.20
N THR A 235 11.17 11.47 -5.28
CA THR A 235 12.37 12.32 -5.20
C THR A 235 12.09 13.69 -4.61
N ASP A 236 10.95 14.31 -4.95
CA ASP A 236 10.52 15.57 -4.33
C ASP A 236 10.33 15.42 -2.81
N SER A 237 9.73 14.31 -2.37
CA SER A 237 9.51 14.05 -0.94
C SER A 237 10.80 13.75 -0.18
N ILE A 238 11.73 13.02 -0.78
CA ILE A 238 13.04 12.73 -0.18
C ILE A 238 13.87 14.02 -0.09
N ALA A 239 13.84 14.88 -1.13
CA ALA A 239 14.49 16.19 -1.11
C ALA A 239 13.88 17.11 -0.05
N ALA A 240 12.57 17.10 0.14
CA ALA A 240 11.88 17.85 1.19
C ALA A 240 12.30 17.44 2.62
N LEU A 241 12.77 16.21 2.79
CA LEU A 241 13.39 15.73 4.04
C LEU A 241 14.86 16.16 4.20
N GLY A 242 15.40 16.96 3.29
CA GLY A 242 16.73 17.55 3.35
C GLY A 242 17.82 16.73 2.64
N ALA A 243 17.48 15.69 1.89
CA ALA A 243 18.46 14.97 1.08
C ALA A 243 18.85 15.80 -0.16
N THR A 244 20.15 15.81 -0.46
CA THR A 244 20.74 16.42 -1.68
C THR A 244 21.75 15.45 -2.28
N GLU A 245 22.23 15.73 -3.49
CA GLU A 245 23.29 14.93 -4.12
C GLU A 245 24.60 14.96 -3.30
N GLU A 246 24.90 16.09 -2.64
CA GLU A 246 26.10 16.24 -1.78
C GLU A 246 25.91 15.62 -0.39
N ASN A 247 24.65 15.48 0.05
CA ASN A 247 24.30 14.90 1.35
C ASN A 247 23.09 13.98 1.20
N PRO A 248 23.26 12.80 0.57
CA PRO A 248 22.18 11.87 0.33
C PRO A 248 21.67 11.26 1.65
N MET A 249 20.39 10.87 1.66
CA MET A 249 19.80 10.16 2.77
C MET A 249 20.40 8.74 2.87
N ASN A 250 20.95 8.40 4.04
CA ASN A 250 21.39 7.03 4.28
C ASN A 250 20.19 6.10 4.47
N VAL A 251 20.12 5.04 3.69
CA VAL A 251 19.03 4.07 3.67
C VAL A 251 19.61 2.66 3.71
N ASP A 252 19.06 1.81 4.55
CA ASP A 252 19.51 0.41 4.68
C ASP A 252 18.73 -0.55 3.76
N LEU A 253 17.51 -0.17 3.37
CA LEU A 253 16.67 -0.94 2.45
C LEU A 253 15.70 -0.03 1.70
N ILE A 254 15.57 -0.27 0.40
CA ILE A 254 14.54 0.35 -0.45
C ILE A 254 13.73 -0.75 -1.12
N LYS A 255 12.42 -0.82 -0.81
CA LYS A 255 11.48 -1.50 -1.69
C LYS A 255 11.18 -0.56 -2.84
N MET A 256 11.68 -0.91 -4.01
CA MET A 256 11.56 -0.10 -5.22
C MET A 256 10.10 0.08 -5.62
N SER A 257 9.77 1.26 -6.14
CA SER A 257 8.43 1.55 -6.62
C SER A 257 8.04 0.65 -7.79
N HIS A 258 6.77 0.23 -7.81
CA HIS A 258 6.11 -0.51 -8.89
C HIS A 258 6.96 -1.69 -9.38
N HIS A 259 7.35 -2.55 -8.44
CA HIS A 259 8.14 -3.77 -8.67
C HIS A 259 9.45 -3.53 -9.46
N GLY A 260 10.00 -2.32 -9.38
CA GLY A 260 11.19 -1.90 -10.14
C GLY A 260 10.89 -1.44 -11.56
N SER A 261 9.65 -1.06 -11.87
CA SER A 261 9.25 -0.54 -13.19
C SER A 261 10.07 0.68 -13.59
N LYS A 262 10.58 0.69 -14.81
CA LYS A 262 11.37 1.79 -15.36
C LYS A 262 10.62 3.13 -15.35
N ALA A 263 9.29 3.10 -15.44
CA ALA A 263 8.46 4.32 -15.40
C ALA A 263 8.43 4.98 -14.02
N ASN A 264 8.65 4.19 -12.96
CA ASN A 264 8.51 4.60 -11.56
C ASN A 264 9.86 4.81 -10.85
N ILE A 265 10.97 4.70 -11.59
CA ILE A 265 12.32 4.87 -11.06
C ILE A 265 13.07 5.89 -11.93
N ASN A 266 13.78 6.83 -11.30
CA ASN A 266 14.65 7.76 -11.97
C ASN A 266 16.07 7.76 -11.35
N LYS A 267 17.03 8.36 -12.05
CA LYS A 267 18.42 8.46 -11.59
C LYS A 267 18.53 9.28 -10.29
N LEU A 268 17.70 10.31 -10.15
CA LEU A 268 17.73 11.23 -9.01
C LEU A 268 17.43 10.50 -7.68
N LEU A 269 16.60 9.44 -7.68
CA LEU A 269 16.39 8.62 -6.48
C LEU A 269 17.70 8.07 -5.92
N PHE A 270 18.59 7.59 -6.80
CA PHE A 270 19.88 7.03 -6.39
C PHE A 270 20.92 8.12 -6.03
N GLU A 271 20.76 9.33 -6.56
CA GLU A 271 21.58 10.49 -6.19
C GLU A 271 21.17 11.07 -4.83
N LEU A 272 19.88 11.00 -4.50
CA LEU A 272 19.34 11.47 -3.21
C LEU A 272 19.39 10.41 -2.10
N THR A 273 19.75 9.17 -2.40
CA THR A 273 19.83 8.08 -1.41
C THR A 273 21.16 7.36 -1.49
N ASN A 274 21.71 7.02 -0.33
CA ASN A 274 22.88 6.18 -0.19
C ASN A 274 22.46 4.87 0.47
N CYS A 275 22.22 3.83 -0.36
CA CYS A 275 21.81 2.52 0.11
C CYS A 275 23.04 1.59 0.12
N SER A 276 23.53 1.25 1.31
CA SER A 276 24.74 0.43 1.53
C SER A 276 24.43 -0.96 2.07
#